data_026f9d8f32659b986b98399228ffc528
#
_entry.id   026f9d8f32659b986b98399228ffc528
#
_cell.length_a   1.000
_cell.length_b   1.000
_cell.length_c   1.000
_cell.angle_alpha   90.00
_cell.angle_beta   90.00
_cell.angle_gamma   90.00
#
_symmetry.space_group_name_H-M   'P 1'
#
loop_
_entity.id
_entity.type
_entity.pdbx_description
1 polymer ?
#
loop_
_entity_poly.entity_id
_entity_poly.type
_entity_poly.pdbx_seq_one_letter_code
_entity_poly.pdbx_strand_id
1 'polypeptide(L)'
;MVVIASHGSWNPGHGSVTTWTASQASREAMAAAELDALPPSFQQEQHLWTAHRAKTTGRAVPRLIMASWDVDGWCDLAAMTDAINSHLRRHDTYHSAFEFQIADVDGVSTKSIARRTINDPSRIEFVPAALGFMDQNSVRTLVQTATPGTLEWDCFTFGVIQKADHFTVYANIDHLHTDGTSAGLIYRDIQQTYLGLVNGVTTSMPETSGYRDFTARQRLQVEAMTVDSRPIKDWIDFAHEADGDWPSFPLELGDTSTGGEGGIVTIELLDADETDAFAS
;
A
#
# COMPACT_ATOMS: atom_id res chain seq x y z
N MET A 1 11.51 -5.09 -16.03
CA MET A 1 12.24 -5.63 -14.87
C MET A 1 11.69 -4.93 -13.62
N VAL A 2 11.20 -5.67 -12.64
CA VAL A 2 10.75 -5.07 -11.36
C VAL A 2 11.95 -5.04 -10.43
N VAL A 3 12.31 -3.87 -9.91
CA VAL A 3 13.41 -3.72 -8.94
C VAL A 3 12.79 -3.39 -7.59
N ILE A 4 13.11 -4.19 -6.57
CA ILE A 4 12.75 -3.89 -5.18
C ILE A 4 13.93 -3.15 -4.55
N ALA A 5 13.70 -1.93 -4.12
CA ALA A 5 14.72 -1.07 -3.54
C ALA A 5 14.14 -0.25 -2.38
N SER A 6 15.01 0.26 -1.51
CA SER A 6 14.56 1.20 -0.48
C SER A 6 14.21 2.55 -1.11
N HIS A 7 13.29 3.31 -0.48
CA HIS A 7 12.99 4.68 -0.89
C HIS A 7 14.26 5.57 -0.96
N GLY A 8 15.25 5.30 -0.10
CA GLY A 8 16.52 6.04 -0.08
C GLY A 8 17.39 5.82 -1.31
N SER A 9 17.27 4.69 -2.00
CA SER A 9 18.02 4.36 -3.22
C SER A 9 17.33 4.83 -4.51
N TRP A 10 16.05 5.25 -4.44
CA TRP A 10 15.34 5.77 -5.61
C TRP A 10 15.93 7.10 -6.08
N ASN A 11 16.18 7.19 -7.37
CA ASN A 11 16.72 8.38 -8.01
C ASN A 11 15.67 9.03 -8.94
N PRO A 12 14.85 9.97 -8.43
CA PRO A 12 13.81 10.63 -9.23
C PRO A 12 14.35 11.59 -10.29
N GLY A 13 15.60 12.05 -10.15
CA GLY A 13 16.11 13.19 -10.91
C GLY A 13 15.46 14.51 -10.43
N HIS A 14 15.47 15.51 -11.32
CA HIS A 14 14.85 16.84 -11.11
C HIS A 14 13.81 17.09 -12.19
N GLY A 15 12.83 17.95 -11.91
CA GLY A 15 11.80 18.30 -12.89
C GLY A 15 10.64 19.08 -12.29
N SER A 16 9.65 19.41 -13.14
CA SER A 16 8.40 20.01 -12.67
C SER A 16 7.50 18.96 -12.07
N VAL A 17 7.12 19.15 -10.82
CA VAL A 17 6.36 18.16 -10.05
C VAL A 17 4.89 18.56 -10.00
N THR A 18 4.02 17.60 -10.32
CA THR A 18 2.58 17.65 -10.02
C THR A 18 2.22 16.44 -9.16
N THR A 19 1.47 16.65 -8.10
CA THR A 19 1.01 15.59 -7.19
C THR A 19 -0.51 15.52 -7.16
N TRP A 20 -1.08 14.33 -6.89
CA TRP A 20 -2.51 14.13 -6.71
C TRP A 20 -2.78 13.71 -5.27
N THR A 21 -3.72 14.38 -4.65
CA THR A 21 -4.22 14.10 -3.30
C THR A 21 -5.74 14.12 -3.31
N ALA A 22 -6.36 13.55 -2.28
CA ALA A 22 -7.81 13.54 -2.17
C ALA A 22 -8.38 14.96 -2.22
N SER A 23 -9.47 15.16 -2.97
CA SER A 23 -10.22 16.41 -2.95
C SER A 23 -10.88 16.64 -1.58
N GLN A 24 -11.20 17.90 -1.28
CA GLN A 24 -11.95 18.22 -0.06
C GLN A 24 -13.30 17.48 -0.02
N ALA A 25 -14.01 17.41 -1.15
CA ALA A 25 -15.27 16.69 -1.26
C ALA A 25 -15.14 15.19 -0.95
N SER A 26 -14.03 14.56 -1.38
CA SER A 26 -13.77 13.15 -1.07
C SER A 26 -13.46 12.92 0.40
N ARG A 27 -12.70 13.81 1.05
CA ARG A 27 -12.46 13.75 2.49
C ARG A 27 -13.76 13.92 3.29
N GLU A 28 -14.61 14.86 2.89
CA GLU A 28 -15.94 15.05 3.49
C GLU A 28 -16.83 13.83 3.26
N ALA A 29 -16.77 13.23 2.07
CA ALA A 29 -17.49 12.00 1.77
C ALA A 29 -17.08 10.84 2.66
N MET A 30 -15.75 10.68 2.91
CA MET A 30 -15.25 9.65 3.83
C MET A 30 -15.63 9.95 5.28
N ALA A 31 -15.52 11.18 5.72
CA ALA A 31 -15.93 11.57 7.08
C ALA A 31 -17.41 11.32 7.36
N ALA A 32 -18.27 11.46 6.33
CA ALA A 32 -19.69 11.20 6.39
C ALA A 32 -20.09 9.74 6.05
N ALA A 33 -19.11 8.89 5.71
CA ALA A 33 -19.38 7.50 5.35
C ALA A 33 -19.90 6.70 6.54
N GLU A 34 -20.83 5.79 6.26
CA GLU A 34 -21.41 4.93 7.27
C GLU A 34 -20.41 3.89 7.79
N LEU A 35 -20.63 3.46 9.03
CA LEU A 35 -19.92 2.33 9.60
C LEU A 35 -20.28 1.06 8.83
N ASP A 36 -19.28 0.30 8.48
CA ASP A 36 -19.41 -1.01 7.83
C ASP A 36 -19.32 -2.11 8.90
N ALA A 37 -20.24 -3.06 8.83
CA ALA A 37 -20.23 -4.21 9.74
C ALA A 37 -19.02 -5.15 9.50
N LEU A 38 -18.41 -5.10 8.32
CA LEU A 38 -17.23 -5.90 7.99
C LEU A 38 -15.98 -5.29 8.63
N PRO A 39 -15.31 -6.00 9.56
CA PRO A 39 -14.06 -5.51 10.15
C PRO A 39 -12.92 -5.44 9.10
N PRO A 40 -11.76 -4.84 9.43
CA PRO A 40 -10.58 -4.94 8.58
C PRO A 40 -10.17 -6.40 8.36
N SER A 41 -9.41 -6.70 7.29
CA SER A 41 -8.75 -8.00 7.18
C SER A 41 -7.74 -8.18 8.33
N PHE A 42 -7.31 -9.43 8.59
CA PHE A 42 -6.32 -9.64 9.65
C PHE A 42 -5.01 -8.92 9.39
N GLN A 43 -4.59 -8.82 8.13
CA GLN A 43 -3.39 -8.08 7.73
C GLN A 43 -3.56 -6.57 7.95
N GLN A 44 -4.70 -6.01 7.56
CA GLN A 44 -5.01 -4.61 7.83
C GLN A 44 -5.07 -4.32 9.32
N GLU A 45 -5.72 -5.20 10.09
CA GLU A 45 -5.81 -5.07 11.54
C GLU A 45 -4.43 -5.06 12.20
N GLN A 46 -3.55 -6.00 11.85
CA GLN A 46 -2.17 -6.05 12.34
C GLN A 46 -1.39 -4.78 11.99
N HIS A 47 -1.53 -4.29 10.74
CA HIS A 47 -0.85 -3.08 10.28
C HIS A 47 -1.33 -1.84 11.02
N LEU A 48 -2.64 -1.68 11.20
CA LEU A 48 -3.26 -0.59 11.95
C LEU A 48 -2.81 -0.57 13.41
N TRP A 49 -2.78 -1.73 14.09
CA TRP A 49 -2.26 -1.83 15.45
C TRP A 49 -0.78 -1.48 15.54
N THR A 50 0.01 -1.85 14.54
CA THR A 50 1.43 -1.50 14.47
C THR A 50 1.61 0.00 14.31
N ALA A 51 0.85 0.64 13.40
CA ALA A 51 0.86 2.08 13.20
C ALA A 51 0.40 2.84 14.45
N HIS A 52 -0.64 2.35 15.12
CA HIS A 52 -1.12 2.95 16.38
C HIS A 52 -0.07 2.91 17.47
N ARG A 53 0.59 1.76 17.67
CA ARG A 53 1.69 1.62 18.65
C ARG A 53 2.88 2.51 18.29
N ALA A 54 3.24 2.57 17.02
CA ALA A 54 4.33 3.43 16.55
C ALA A 54 4.05 4.91 16.86
N LYS A 55 2.82 5.37 16.60
CA LYS A 55 2.39 6.73 16.92
C LYS A 55 2.48 7.03 18.42
N THR A 56 2.08 6.10 19.28
CA THR A 56 2.10 6.29 20.75
C THR A 56 3.51 6.24 21.33
N THR A 57 4.43 5.50 20.72
CA THR A 57 5.83 5.36 21.17
C THR A 57 6.79 6.31 20.47
N GLY A 58 6.33 7.12 19.49
CA GLY A 58 7.17 7.99 18.67
C GLY A 58 8.15 7.23 17.76
N ARG A 59 7.95 5.94 17.52
CA ARG A 59 8.82 5.10 16.69
C ARG A 59 8.40 5.18 15.24
N ALA A 60 9.33 5.45 14.33
CA ALA A 60 9.08 5.34 12.89
C ALA A 60 8.97 3.87 12.46
N VAL A 61 7.97 3.55 11.65
CA VAL A 61 7.80 2.23 11.03
C VAL A 61 7.71 2.41 9.52
N PRO A 62 8.48 1.66 8.73
CA PRO A 62 8.32 1.63 7.28
C PRO A 62 6.88 1.22 6.93
N ARG A 63 6.19 2.03 6.14
CA ARG A 63 4.78 1.83 5.85
C ARG A 63 4.41 2.05 4.39
N LEU A 64 5.30 2.65 3.61
CA LEU A 64 5.01 3.05 2.23
C LEU A 64 5.64 2.09 1.24
N ILE A 65 4.85 1.66 0.28
CA ILE A 65 5.29 0.97 -0.92
C ILE A 65 5.16 1.96 -2.08
N MET A 66 6.22 2.08 -2.86
CA MET A 66 6.27 2.95 -4.01
C MET A 66 6.41 2.16 -5.30
N ALA A 67 5.55 2.45 -6.26
CA ALA A 67 5.73 2.09 -7.66
C ALA A 67 6.19 3.34 -8.43
N SER A 68 7.18 3.21 -9.29
CA SER A 68 7.65 4.32 -10.13
C SER A 68 8.10 3.80 -11.48
N TRP A 69 7.78 4.55 -12.55
CA TRP A 69 8.13 4.22 -13.92
C TRP A 69 8.21 5.49 -14.79
N ASP A 70 8.94 5.39 -15.88
CA ASP A 70 9.09 6.48 -16.85
C ASP A 70 8.16 6.28 -18.04
N VAL A 71 7.69 7.41 -18.60
CA VAL A 71 6.86 7.49 -19.81
C VAL A 71 7.42 8.58 -20.71
N ASP A 72 7.65 8.26 -21.98
CA ASP A 72 8.20 9.20 -22.95
C ASP A 72 7.26 10.39 -23.23
N GLY A 73 7.84 11.56 -23.45
CA GLY A 73 7.14 12.78 -23.85
C GLY A 73 6.64 13.63 -22.67
N TRP A 74 5.57 14.38 -22.92
CA TRP A 74 4.95 15.27 -21.94
C TRP A 74 3.69 14.65 -21.37
N CYS A 75 3.52 14.78 -20.06
CA CYS A 75 2.34 14.25 -19.37
C CYS A 75 1.09 15.08 -19.72
N ASP A 76 0.08 14.42 -20.26
CA ASP A 76 -1.27 14.97 -20.28
C ASP A 76 -1.88 14.83 -18.86
N LEU A 77 -1.92 15.96 -18.15
CA LEU A 77 -2.39 15.97 -16.75
C LEU A 77 -3.88 15.63 -16.62
N ALA A 78 -4.70 15.91 -17.63
CA ALA A 78 -6.11 15.55 -17.60
C ALA A 78 -6.28 14.03 -17.74
N ALA A 79 -5.63 13.42 -18.72
CA ALA A 79 -5.62 11.97 -18.90
C ALA A 79 -5.02 11.24 -17.71
N MET A 80 -3.96 11.78 -17.07
CA MET A 80 -3.36 11.20 -15.87
C MET A 80 -4.31 11.29 -14.67
N THR A 81 -5.02 12.41 -14.52
CA THR A 81 -6.04 12.58 -13.47
C THR A 81 -7.14 11.53 -13.62
N ASP A 82 -7.63 11.33 -14.84
CA ASP A 82 -8.66 10.32 -15.10
C ASP A 82 -8.14 8.89 -14.86
N ALA A 83 -6.90 8.61 -15.25
CA ALA A 83 -6.28 7.30 -15.01
C ALA A 83 -6.11 6.98 -13.53
N ILE A 84 -5.62 7.94 -12.73
CA ILE A 84 -5.48 7.78 -11.28
C ILE A 84 -6.85 7.58 -10.62
N ASN A 85 -7.83 8.43 -10.95
CA ASN A 85 -9.18 8.32 -10.40
C ASN A 85 -9.89 7.02 -10.81
N SER A 86 -9.66 6.56 -12.05
CA SER A 86 -10.16 5.25 -12.51
C SER A 86 -9.59 4.11 -11.68
N HIS A 87 -8.28 4.11 -11.40
CA HIS A 87 -7.63 3.11 -10.54
C HIS A 87 -8.20 3.11 -9.12
N LEU A 88 -8.32 4.28 -8.49
CA LEU A 88 -8.84 4.42 -7.13
C LEU A 88 -10.30 3.96 -7.00
N ARG A 89 -11.13 4.29 -8.00
CA ARG A 89 -12.55 3.88 -8.03
C ARG A 89 -12.75 2.40 -8.32
N ARG A 90 -11.79 1.79 -9.03
CA ARG A 90 -11.82 0.39 -9.40
C ARG A 90 -11.50 -0.55 -8.24
N HIS A 91 -10.60 -0.16 -7.34
CA HIS A 91 -10.09 -1.00 -6.26
C HIS A 91 -10.66 -0.57 -4.91
N ASP A 92 -11.57 -1.36 -4.40
CA ASP A 92 -12.35 -1.07 -3.18
C ASP A 92 -11.53 -1.01 -1.88
N THR A 93 -10.26 -1.42 -1.90
CA THR A 93 -9.34 -1.19 -0.79
C THR A 93 -9.21 0.30 -0.44
N TYR A 94 -9.24 1.19 -1.45
CA TYR A 94 -9.16 2.65 -1.28
C TYR A 94 -10.46 3.30 -0.79
N HIS A 95 -11.56 2.53 -0.75
CA HIS A 95 -12.87 3.06 -0.38
C HIS A 95 -13.12 3.04 1.13
N SER A 96 -12.20 2.52 1.93
CA SER A 96 -12.39 2.34 3.37
C SER A 96 -11.42 3.16 4.21
N ALA A 97 -11.93 3.71 5.32
CA ALA A 97 -11.16 4.27 6.42
C ALA A 97 -11.34 3.42 7.68
N PHE A 98 -10.42 3.52 8.61
CA PHE A 98 -10.43 2.75 9.84
C PHE A 98 -10.25 3.66 11.05
N GLU A 99 -11.04 3.43 12.09
CA GLU A 99 -10.97 4.17 13.34
C GLU A 99 -10.90 3.23 14.55
N PHE A 100 -10.05 3.57 15.52
CA PHE A 100 -9.98 2.82 16.78
C PHE A 100 -11.15 3.21 17.66
N GLN A 101 -11.87 2.20 18.12
CA GLN A 101 -12.95 2.35 19.09
C GLN A 101 -12.53 1.75 20.42
N ILE A 102 -12.79 2.46 21.50
CA ILE A 102 -12.58 1.99 22.87
C ILE A 102 -13.98 1.90 23.50
N ALA A 103 -14.37 0.72 23.91
CA ALA A 103 -15.60 0.48 24.63
C ALA A 103 -15.28 -0.10 26.01
N ASP A 104 -15.85 0.48 27.07
CA ASP A 104 -15.81 -0.09 28.40
C ASP A 104 -17.11 -0.88 28.64
N VAL A 105 -16.98 -2.20 28.71
CA VAL A 105 -18.08 -3.11 28.99
C VAL A 105 -17.77 -3.83 30.31
N ASP A 106 -18.59 -3.63 31.29
CA ASP A 106 -18.47 -4.25 32.64
C ASP A 106 -17.10 -4.04 33.29
N GLY A 107 -16.48 -2.86 33.08
CA GLY A 107 -15.14 -2.53 33.64
C GLY A 107 -13.97 -3.14 32.88
N VAL A 108 -14.23 -3.76 31.72
CA VAL A 108 -13.21 -4.25 30.80
C VAL A 108 -13.13 -3.32 29.60
N SER A 109 -11.99 -2.67 29.42
CA SER A 109 -11.72 -1.83 28.24
C SER A 109 -11.42 -2.72 27.05
N THR A 110 -12.35 -2.77 26.08
CA THR A 110 -12.16 -3.46 24.80
C THR A 110 -11.78 -2.45 23.74
N LYS A 111 -10.78 -2.81 22.93
CA LYS A 111 -10.35 -2.01 21.78
C LYS A 111 -10.70 -2.76 20.50
N SER A 112 -11.36 -2.10 19.58
CA SER A 112 -11.70 -2.63 18.28
C SER A 112 -11.37 -1.62 17.19
N ILE A 113 -11.39 -2.07 15.94
CA ILE A 113 -11.21 -1.21 14.77
C ILE A 113 -12.49 -1.26 13.96
N ALA A 114 -13.13 -0.11 13.82
CA ALA A 114 -14.29 0.06 12.95
C ALA A 114 -13.85 0.48 11.56
N ARG A 115 -14.61 0.06 10.56
CA ARG A 115 -14.47 0.44 9.16
C ARG A 115 -15.57 1.44 8.80
N ARG A 116 -15.21 2.48 8.04
CA ARG A 116 -16.15 3.30 7.27
C ARG A 116 -15.91 3.08 5.81
N THR A 117 -16.96 3.04 4.98
CA THR A 117 -16.81 2.73 3.55
C THR A 117 -17.61 3.71 2.70
N ILE A 118 -16.96 4.32 1.71
CA ILE A 118 -17.64 5.03 0.62
C ILE A 118 -18.23 3.97 -0.32
N ASN A 119 -19.54 3.81 -0.31
CA ASN A 119 -20.24 2.82 -1.14
C ASN A 119 -20.40 3.26 -2.60
N ASP A 120 -20.33 4.55 -2.88
CA ASP A 120 -20.34 5.09 -4.24
C ASP A 120 -18.92 5.55 -4.65
N PRO A 121 -18.18 4.75 -5.44
CA PRO A 121 -16.81 5.08 -5.84
C PRO A 121 -16.69 6.40 -6.62
N SER A 122 -17.78 6.88 -7.24
CA SER A 122 -17.75 8.16 -7.97
C SER A 122 -17.47 9.37 -7.08
N ARG A 123 -17.66 9.23 -5.76
CA ARG A 123 -17.35 10.24 -4.75
C ARG A 123 -15.86 10.31 -4.41
N ILE A 124 -15.05 9.37 -4.90
CA ILE A 124 -13.60 9.37 -4.74
C ILE A 124 -12.98 10.14 -5.90
N GLU A 125 -12.34 11.24 -5.57
CA GLU A 125 -11.67 12.12 -6.51
C GLU A 125 -10.35 12.61 -5.94
N PHE A 126 -9.29 12.42 -6.71
CA PHE A 126 -7.97 12.97 -6.46
C PHE A 126 -7.70 14.06 -7.48
N VAL A 127 -7.22 15.19 -6.98
CA VAL A 127 -7.03 16.40 -7.79
C VAL A 127 -5.54 16.75 -7.88
N PRO A 128 -5.08 17.23 -9.06
CA PRO A 128 -3.70 17.63 -9.25
C PRO A 128 -3.37 18.96 -8.58
N ALA A 129 -2.16 19.04 -8.03
CA ALA A 129 -1.55 20.26 -7.54
C ALA A 129 -0.15 20.42 -8.15
N ALA A 130 0.06 21.47 -8.90
CA ALA A 130 1.37 21.81 -9.46
C ALA A 130 2.26 22.41 -8.36
N LEU A 131 3.40 21.77 -8.10
CA LEU A 131 4.36 22.21 -7.07
C LEU A 131 5.55 22.97 -7.68
N GLY A 132 5.64 23.03 -9.01
CA GLY A 132 6.73 23.67 -9.74
C GLY A 132 7.97 22.81 -9.87
N PHE A 133 9.09 23.44 -10.27
CA PHE A 133 10.36 22.75 -10.47
C PHE A 133 11.01 22.41 -9.12
N MET A 134 11.47 21.18 -8.98
CA MET A 134 12.16 20.66 -7.81
C MET A 134 13.45 19.94 -8.18
N ASP A 135 14.47 20.12 -7.36
CA ASP A 135 15.67 19.29 -7.42
C ASP A 135 15.42 17.89 -6.85
N GLN A 136 16.35 16.97 -7.10
CA GLN A 136 16.24 15.57 -6.70
C GLN A 136 16.02 15.36 -5.20
N ASN A 137 16.67 16.14 -4.34
CA ASN A 137 16.55 15.98 -2.89
C ASN A 137 15.17 16.48 -2.41
N SER A 138 14.69 17.57 -2.97
CA SER A 138 13.35 18.10 -2.70
C SER A 138 12.27 17.11 -3.13
N VAL A 139 12.42 16.47 -4.29
CA VAL A 139 11.49 15.40 -4.75
C VAL A 139 11.50 14.20 -3.79
N ARG A 140 12.68 13.73 -3.39
CA ARG A 140 12.78 12.63 -2.41
C ARG A 140 12.07 12.96 -1.10
N THR A 141 12.35 14.15 -0.57
CA THR A 141 11.72 14.61 0.69
C THR A 141 10.21 14.68 0.54
N LEU A 142 9.71 15.25 -0.55
CA LEU A 142 8.28 15.30 -0.85
C LEU A 142 7.66 13.90 -0.82
N VAL A 143 8.19 12.96 -1.58
CA VAL A 143 7.64 11.59 -1.69
C VAL A 143 7.67 10.87 -0.35
N GLN A 144 8.71 11.07 0.47
CA GLN A 144 8.81 10.45 1.79
C GLN A 144 7.84 11.04 2.82
N THR A 145 7.47 12.32 2.68
CA THR A 145 6.76 13.04 3.75
C THR A 145 5.34 13.48 3.40
N ALA A 146 4.98 13.57 2.12
CA ALA A 146 3.70 14.13 1.70
C ALA A 146 2.51 13.17 1.85
N THR A 147 2.76 11.86 1.88
CA THR A 147 1.68 10.87 2.04
C THR A 147 1.16 10.88 3.48
N PRO A 148 -0.13 11.12 3.72
CA PRO A 148 -0.75 11.13 5.04
C PRO A 148 -0.50 9.82 5.80
N GLY A 149 -0.62 9.85 7.13
CA GLY A 149 -0.36 8.70 8.00
C GLY A 149 -1.33 7.55 7.78
N THR A 150 -0.93 6.33 8.15
CA THR A 150 -1.73 5.09 8.03
C THR A 150 -3.14 5.21 8.62
N LEU A 151 -3.33 6.06 9.64
CA LEU A 151 -4.62 6.26 10.30
C LEU A 151 -5.49 7.33 9.63
N GLU A 152 -4.99 7.97 8.58
CA GLU A 152 -5.76 8.86 7.72
C GLU A 152 -6.29 8.05 6.52
N TRP A 153 -7.51 8.35 6.08
CA TRP A 153 -8.08 7.62 4.94
C TRP A 153 -7.20 7.70 3.68
N ASP A 154 -6.72 8.89 3.36
CA ASP A 154 -5.99 9.19 2.13
C ASP A 154 -4.48 8.93 2.25
N CYS A 155 -4.10 7.86 2.96
CA CYS A 155 -2.70 7.45 3.15
C CYS A 155 -2.04 6.91 1.87
N PHE A 156 -2.34 7.54 0.74
CA PHE A 156 -1.78 7.26 -0.58
C PHE A 156 -1.70 8.56 -1.42
N THR A 157 -0.65 8.70 -2.20
CA THR A 157 -0.41 9.85 -3.09
C THR A 157 0.15 9.38 -4.41
N PHE A 158 -0.12 10.17 -5.46
CA PHE A 158 0.40 9.94 -6.79
C PHE A 158 1.10 11.21 -7.27
N GLY A 159 2.01 11.07 -8.21
CA GLY A 159 2.62 12.24 -8.80
C GLY A 159 3.36 11.95 -10.08
N VAL A 160 3.70 13.02 -10.78
CA VAL A 160 4.57 13.03 -11.95
C VAL A 160 5.69 14.04 -11.77
N ILE A 161 6.85 13.69 -12.31
CA ILE A 161 8.02 14.54 -12.40
C ILE A 161 8.29 14.73 -13.88
N GLN A 162 7.89 15.86 -14.44
CA GLN A 162 8.13 16.19 -15.85
C GLN A 162 9.58 16.58 -16.06
N LYS A 163 10.25 15.91 -16.96
CA LYS A 163 11.61 16.19 -17.45
C LYS A 163 11.54 16.68 -18.90
N ALA A 164 12.68 16.85 -19.55
CA ALA A 164 12.73 17.46 -20.89
C ALA A 164 12.08 16.58 -21.98
N ASP A 165 12.25 15.29 -21.92
CA ASP A 165 11.88 14.30 -22.95
C ASP A 165 10.97 13.18 -22.45
N HIS A 166 10.80 13.05 -21.15
CA HIS A 166 9.94 12.06 -20.50
C HIS A 166 9.40 12.59 -19.17
N PHE A 167 8.50 11.85 -18.57
CA PHE A 167 8.07 12.08 -17.19
C PHE A 167 8.12 10.79 -16.38
N THR A 168 8.49 10.91 -15.11
CA THR A 168 8.43 9.82 -14.15
C THR A 168 7.12 9.88 -13.39
N VAL A 169 6.34 8.79 -13.44
CA VAL A 169 5.18 8.60 -12.58
C VAL A 169 5.62 7.95 -11.28
N TYR A 170 5.02 8.34 -10.17
CA TYR A 170 5.12 7.60 -8.92
C TYR A 170 3.76 7.44 -8.24
N ALA A 171 3.56 6.29 -7.63
CA ALA A 171 2.46 6.00 -6.72
C ALA A 171 3.07 5.59 -5.39
N ASN A 172 2.76 6.31 -4.32
CA ASN A 172 3.28 6.10 -2.98
C ASN A 172 2.13 5.78 -2.04
N ILE A 173 2.01 4.52 -1.63
CA ILE A 173 0.79 3.98 -1.01
C ILE A 173 1.17 3.27 0.28
N ASP A 174 0.39 3.53 1.33
CA ASP A 174 0.54 2.83 2.61
C ASP A 174 0.26 1.33 2.45
N HIS A 175 1.05 0.50 3.12
CA HIS A 175 0.92 -0.96 3.12
C HIS A 175 -0.45 -1.45 3.62
N LEU A 176 -1.27 -0.54 4.17
CA LEU A 176 -2.68 -0.79 4.48
C LEU A 176 -3.50 -1.15 3.23
N HIS A 177 -3.14 -0.59 2.07
CA HIS A 177 -3.88 -0.69 0.81
C HIS A 177 -3.12 -1.40 -0.31
N THR A 178 -1.88 -1.76 -0.12
CA THR A 178 -1.04 -2.36 -1.17
C THR A 178 0.00 -3.32 -0.61
N ASP A 179 0.51 -4.17 -1.48
CA ASP A 179 1.64 -5.07 -1.26
C ASP A 179 2.55 -5.11 -2.50
N GLY A 180 3.58 -5.94 -2.49
CA GLY A 180 4.51 -6.07 -3.61
C GLY A 180 3.84 -6.51 -4.92
N THR A 181 2.85 -7.37 -4.86
CA THR A 181 2.07 -7.83 -6.04
C THR A 181 1.18 -6.72 -6.57
N SER A 182 0.51 -6.01 -5.66
CA SER A 182 -0.38 -4.89 -5.99
C SER A 182 0.35 -3.72 -6.64
N ALA A 183 1.64 -3.51 -6.35
CA ALA A 183 2.45 -2.49 -7.02
C ALA A 183 2.48 -2.68 -8.56
N GLY A 184 2.56 -3.93 -9.03
CA GLY A 184 2.44 -4.26 -10.45
C GLY A 184 1.07 -3.95 -11.04
N LEU A 185 -0.02 -4.12 -10.26
CA LEU A 185 -1.37 -3.76 -10.66
C LEU A 185 -1.55 -2.24 -10.77
N ILE A 186 -1.00 -1.48 -9.84
CA ILE A 186 -1.01 -0.01 -9.86
C ILE A 186 -0.37 0.50 -11.15
N TYR A 187 0.84 0.02 -11.46
CA TYR A 187 1.52 0.34 -12.71
C TYR A 187 0.66 0.02 -13.93
N ARG A 188 0.21 -1.23 -14.03
CA ARG A 188 -0.56 -1.70 -15.19
C ARG A 188 -1.82 -0.88 -15.41
N ASP A 189 -2.62 -0.69 -14.37
CA ASP A 189 -3.93 -0.06 -14.48
C ASP A 189 -3.79 1.43 -14.85
N ILE A 190 -2.88 2.16 -14.19
CA ILE A 190 -2.65 3.58 -14.49
C ILE A 190 -2.03 3.75 -15.87
N GLN A 191 -0.99 2.99 -16.19
CA GLN A 191 -0.30 3.09 -17.49
C GLN A 191 -1.22 2.75 -18.67
N GLN A 192 -1.96 1.66 -18.58
CA GLN A 192 -2.86 1.26 -19.68
C GLN A 192 -4.02 2.24 -19.85
N THR A 193 -4.62 2.71 -18.75
CA THR A 193 -5.69 3.70 -18.82
C THR A 193 -5.19 5.02 -19.40
N TYR A 194 -4.05 5.52 -18.91
CA TYR A 194 -3.43 6.74 -19.40
C TYR A 194 -3.14 6.66 -20.91
N LEU A 195 -2.45 5.60 -21.36
CA LEU A 195 -2.13 5.42 -22.78
C LEU A 195 -3.39 5.27 -23.64
N GLY A 196 -4.42 4.61 -23.14
CA GLY A 196 -5.71 4.53 -23.81
C GLY A 196 -6.34 5.89 -24.03
N LEU A 197 -6.38 6.72 -22.99
CA LEU A 197 -6.95 8.08 -23.05
C LEU A 197 -6.18 8.99 -24.03
N VAL A 198 -4.85 9.01 -23.93
CA VAL A 198 -4.00 9.84 -24.81
C VAL A 198 -4.11 9.43 -26.28
N ASN A 199 -4.25 8.12 -26.56
CA ASN A 199 -4.37 7.62 -27.92
C ASN A 199 -5.82 7.51 -28.43
N GLY A 200 -6.82 7.89 -27.63
CA GLY A 200 -8.23 7.80 -27.99
C GLY A 200 -8.73 6.35 -28.17
N VAL A 201 -8.10 5.40 -27.46
CA VAL A 201 -8.42 3.97 -27.51
C VAL A 201 -9.14 3.55 -26.22
N THR A 202 -10.28 2.88 -26.36
CA THR A 202 -10.99 2.31 -25.22
C THR A 202 -10.18 1.15 -24.64
N THR A 203 -9.78 1.25 -23.38
CA THR A 203 -9.05 0.21 -22.68
C THR A 203 -10.03 -0.67 -21.92
N SER A 204 -10.04 -1.98 -22.22
CA SER A 204 -10.78 -2.97 -21.44
C SER A 204 -9.87 -3.55 -20.35
N MET A 205 -10.22 -3.34 -19.12
CA MET A 205 -9.52 -3.94 -17.97
C MET A 205 -10.25 -5.21 -17.53
N PRO A 206 -9.53 -6.29 -17.13
CA PRO A 206 -10.15 -7.48 -16.56
C PRO A 206 -10.95 -7.14 -15.29
N GLU A 207 -12.04 -7.84 -15.02
CA GLU A 207 -12.75 -7.69 -13.75
C GLU A 207 -11.83 -7.91 -12.56
N THR A 208 -12.04 -7.14 -11.49
CA THR A 208 -11.31 -7.29 -10.22
C THR A 208 -12.22 -7.88 -9.16
N SER A 209 -11.71 -8.85 -8.41
CA SER A 209 -12.35 -9.25 -7.15
C SER A 209 -12.18 -8.14 -6.12
N GLY A 210 -13.23 -7.83 -5.37
CA GLY A 210 -13.17 -6.84 -4.30
C GLY A 210 -12.29 -7.30 -3.12
N TYR A 211 -11.53 -6.37 -2.54
CA TYR A 211 -10.79 -6.66 -1.31
C TYR A 211 -11.74 -6.88 -0.12
N ARG A 212 -12.91 -6.26 -0.13
CA ARG A 212 -13.98 -6.51 0.85
C ARG A 212 -14.48 -7.95 0.78
N ASP A 213 -14.67 -8.50 -0.42
CA ASP A 213 -15.06 -9.91 -0.60
C ASP A 213 -13.99 -10.87 -0.09
N PHE A 214 -12.72 -10.55 -0.34
CA PHE A 214 -11.61 -11.28 0.27
C PHE A 214 -11.68 -11.23 1.79
N THR A 215 -11.85 -10.04 2.37
CA THR A 215 -11.93 -9.85 3.82
C THR A 215 -13.08 -10.65 4.42
N ALA A 216 -14.28 -10.60 3.82
CA ALA A 216 -15.44 -11.35 4.29
C ALA A 216 -15.19 -12.85 4.28
N ARG A 217 -14.65 -13.39 3.18
CA ARG A 217 -14.29 -14.81 3.08
C ARG A 217 -13.23 -15.21 4.09
N GLN A 218 -12.18 -14.39 4.27
CA GLN A 218 -11.12 -14.64 5.25
C GLN A 218 -11.69 -14.74 6.67
N ARG A 219 -12.55 -13.78 7.06
CA ARG A 219 -13.18 -13.78 8.39
C ARG A 219 -14.06 -15.01 8.61
N LEU A 220 -14.95 -15.32 7.67
CA LEU A 220 -15.80 -16.51 7.74
C LEU A 220 -14.99 -17.81 7.81
N GLN A 221 -13.91 -17.90 7.04
CA GLN A 221 -13.05 -19.09 7.06
C GLN A 221 -12.38 -19.28 8.42
N VAL A 222 -11.87 -18.19 9.03
CA VAL A 222 -11.23 -18.28 10.35
C VAL A 222 -12.24 -18.54 11.45
N GLU A 223 -13.44 -17.93 11.42
CA GLU A 223 -14.51 -18.17 12.37
C GLU A 223 -14.99 -19.65 12.34
N ALA A 224 -14.94 -20.28 11.19
CA ALA A 224 -15.30 -21.70 11.03
C ALA A 224 -14.20 -22.67 11.49
N MET A 225 -12.98 -22.19 11.80
CA MET A 225 -11.88 -23.06 12.25
C MET A 225 -12.10 -23.54 13.68
N THR A 226 -11.77 -24.79 13.90
CA THR A 226 -11.75 -25.45 15.21
C THR A 226 -10.39 -26.10 15.42
N VAL A 227 -10.12 -26.59 16.63
CA VAL A 227 -8.89 -27.35 16.93
C VAL A 227 -8.72 -28.60 16.05
N ASP A 228 -9.79 -29.06 15.44
CA ASP A 228 -9.78 -30.21 14.52
C ASP A 228 -9.51 -29.81 13.06
N SER A 229 -9.53 -28.55 12.75
CA SER A 229 -9.24 -28.04 11.41
C SER A 229 -7.77 -28.31 11.05
N ARG A 230 -7.54 -28.77 9.83
CA ARG A 230 -6.19 -29.13 9.36
C ARG A 230 -5.14 -28.01 9.57
N PRO A 231 -5.39 -26.74 9.22
CA PRO A 231 -4.40 -25.70 9.46
C PRO A 231 -4.04 -25.52 10.94
N ILE A 232 -5.00 -25.74 11.85
CA ILE A 232 -4.75 -25.65 13.29
C ILE A 232 -3.94 -26.84 13.76
N LYS A 233 -4.26 -28.06 13.29
CA LYS A 233 -3.46 -29.26 13.60
C LYS A 233 -2.03 -29.14 13.09
N ASP A 234 -1.83 -28.67 11.86
CA ASP A 234 -0.50 -28.46 11.29
C ASP A 234 0.36 -27.50 12.18
N TRP A 235 -0.25 -26.46 12.75
CA TRP A 235 0.41 -25.56 13.69
C TRP A 235 0.67 -26.19 15.06
N ILE A 236 -0.25 -27.01 15.57
CA ILE A 236 -0.08 -27.72 16.83
C ILE A 236 1.07 -28.75 16.69
N ASP A 237 1.10 -29.50 15.59
CA ASP A 237 2.16 -30.48 15.31
C ASP A 237 3.51 -29.79 15.19
N PHE A 238 3.58 -28.66 14.46
CA PHE A 238 4.79 -27.85 14.38
C PHE A 238 5.28 -27.36 15.77
N ALA A 239 4.37 -26.87 16.61
CA ALA A 239 4.71 -26.43 17.96
C ALA A 239 5.21 -27.59 18.83
N HIS A 240 4.65 -28.82 18.68
CA HIS A 240 5.12 -29.99 19.38
C HIS A 240 6.51 -30.43 18.91
N GLU A 241 6.78 -30.40 17.60
CA GLU A 241 8.11 -30.71 17.05
C GLU A 241 9.18 -29.69 17.47
N ALA A 242 8.79 -28.47 17.78
CA ALA A 242 9.65 -27.41 18.27
C ALA A 242 9.71 -27.31 19.82
N ASP A 243 9.30 -28.37 20.56
CA ASP A 243 9.24 -28.40 22.03
C ASP A 243 8.47 -27.22 22.66
N GLY A 244 7.50 -26.65 21.93
CA GLY A 244 6.69 -25.50 22.34
C GLY A 244 7.33 -24.14 22.12
N ASP A 245 8.55 -24.09 21.63
CA ASP A 245 9.25 -22.85 21.28
C ASP A 245 9.17 -22.54 19.79
N TRP A 246 9.19 -21.26 19.45
CA TRP A 246 9.35 -20.83 18.07
C TRP A 246 10.81 -20.98 17.65
N PRO A 247 11.09 -21.43 16.41
CA PRO A 247 12.45 -21.46 15.90
C PRO A 247 13.11 -20.10 16.05
N SER A 248 14.24 -20.06 16.72
CA SER A 248 15.07 -18.87 16.82
C SER A 248 16.04 -18.78 15.64
N PHE A 249 16.48 -17.57 15.31
CA PHE A 249 17.52 -17.40 14.31
C PHE A 249 18.82 -18.10 14.80
N PRO A 250 19.45 -18.96 13.98
CA PRO A 250 20.52 -19.86 14.45
C PRO A 250 21.86 -19.16 14.72
N LEU A 251 22.00 -17.89 14.35
CA LEU A 251 23.22 -17.11 14.59
C LEU A 251 23.00 -16.12 15.73
N GLU A 252 24.07 -15.85 16.48
CA GLU A 252 24.05 -14.79 17.48
C GLU A 252 23.90 -13.43 16.81
N LEU A 253 22.82 -12.70 17.12
CA LEU A 253 22.52 -11.38 16.59
C LEU A 253 23.03 -10.24 17.50
N GLY A 254 23.76 -10.56 18.58
CA GLY A 254 24.18 -9.59 19.59
C GLY A 254 22.98 -9.07 20.41
N ASP A 255 23.09 -7.84 20.91
CA ASP A 255 22.01 -7.20 21.68
C ASP A 255 20.87 -6.76 20.76
N THR A 256 19.77 -7.51 20.75
CA THR A 256 18.55 -7.22 19.98
C THR A 256 17.52 -6.38 20.76
N SER A 257 17.85 -5.96 21.98
CA SER A 257 16.93 -5.15 22.83
C SER A 257 16.68 -3.75 22.26
N THR A 258 17.62 -3.20 21.52
CA THR A 258 17.48 -1.96 20.75
C THR A 258 17.40 -2.32 19.26
N GLY A 259 16.25 -2.11 18.64
CA GLY A 259 16.14 -2.31 17.20
C GLY A 259 17.16 -1.47 16.43
N GLY A 260 17.87 -2.09 15.49
CA GLY A 260 18.78 -1.41 14.55
C GLY A 260 18.04 -0.77 13.38
N GLU A 261 18.73 0.11 12.66
CA GLU A 261 18.25 0.65 11.40
C GLU A 261 18.28 -0.48 10.34
N GLY A 262 17.12 -0.77 9.72
CA GLY A 262 17.05 -1.78 8.66
C GLY A 262 17.73 -1.29 7.39
N GLY A 263 18.46 -2.18 6.70
CA GLY A 263 19.09 -1.90 5.42
C GLY A 263 18.78 -2.99 4.39
N ILE A 264 18.90 -2.64 3.11
CA ILE A 264 18.84 -3.59 2.00
C ILE A 264 20.26 -3.76 1.47
N VAL A 265 20.71 -5.01 1.46
CA VAL A 265 21.98 -5.40 0.82
C VAL A 265 21.64 -6.22 -0.42
N THR A 266 22.12 -5.77 -1.58
CA THR A 266 21.96 -6.53 -2.82
C THR A 266 23.23 -7.37 -3.03
N ILE A 267 23.05 -8.67 -3.16
CA ILE A 267 24.12 -9.62 -3.45
C ILE A 267 23.78 -10.30 -4.77
N GLU A 268 24.68 -10.25 -5.73
CA GLU A 268 24.55 -11.02 -6.95
C GLU A 268 24.88 -12.49 -6.65
N LEU A 269 23.88 -13.36 -6.78
CA LEU A 269 24.01 -14.80 -6.48
C LEU A 269 24.29 -15.63 -7.74
N LEU A 270 23.70 -15.25 -8.87
CA LEU A 270 23.77 -15.92 -10.15
C LEU A 270 23.90 -14.87 -11.25
N ASP A 271 24.69 -15.17 -12.28
CA ASP A 271 24.67 -14.41 -13.52
C ASP A 271 23.41 -14.75 -14.37
N ALA A 272 23.28 -14.14 -15.55
CA ALA A 272 22.11 -14.34 -16.41
C ALA A 272 21.99 -15.79 -16.92
N ASP A 273 23.11 -16.40 -17.31
CA ASP A 273 23.14 -17.75 -17.85
C ASP A 273 22.86 -18.80 -16.76
N GLU A 274 23.40 -18.58 -15.55
CA GLU A 274 23.12 -19.38 -14.37
C GLU A 274 21.67 -19.26 -13.91
N THR A 275 21.06 -18.07 -14.02
CA THR A 275 19.66 -17.84 -13.70
C THR A 275 18.73 -18.59 -14.68
N ASP A 276 19.04 -18.56 -15.98
CA ASP A 276 18.29 -19.28 -17.00
C ASP A 276 18.41 -20.80 -16.82
N ALA A 277 19.59 -21.28 -16.47
CA ALA A 277 19.81 -22.70 -16.15
C ALA A 277 19.08 -23.16 -14.89
N PHE A 278 18.94 -22.29 -13.89
CA PHE A 278 18.19 -22.60 -12.68
C PHE A 278 16.66 -22.61 -12.90
N ALA A 279 16.17 -21.80 -13.84
CA ALA A 279 14.73 -21.70 -14.17
C ALA A 279 14.23 -22.78 -15.15
N SER A 280 15.13 -23.54 -15.79
CA SER A 280 14.83 -24.63 -16.76
C SER A 280 14.63 -25.99 -16.08
#